data_5868c1ad472c938d2fab00fe2921bd53
#
_entry.id   5868c1ad472c938d2fab00fe2921bd53
#
_cell.length_a   1.000
_cell.length_b   1.000
_cell.length_c   1.000
_cell.angle_alpha   90.00
_cell.angle_beta   90.00
_cell.angle_gamma   90.00
#
_symmetry.space_group_name_H-M   'P 1'
#
loop_
_entity.id
_entity.type
_entity.pdbx_description
1 polymer ?
#
loop_
_entity_poly.entity_id
_entity_poly.type
_entity_poly.pdbx_seq_one_letter_code
_entity_poly.pdbx_strand_id
1 'polypeptide(L)'
;MTRKYLTQDEVYRLMDAAQSMSFPERNRCLIMMAFIHGFRASELLDLRLSDIDASGKQLNIRRIKNGFSTTHPLLPDEYNLIKLWLKQRKLIENGVEGDWLFLSRKRRPISRQHFFSIIREAGRRAGLAVKAHPHMLR
;
A
#
# COMPACT_ATOMS: atom_id res chain seq x y z
N MET A 1 26.53 -2.99 8.83
CA MET A 1 25.43 -2.51 9.68
C MET A 1 24.11 -2.55 8.92
N THR A 2 23.11 -3.17 9.49
CA THR A 2 21.80 -3.34 8.82
C THR A 2 20.95 -2.12 9.08
N ARG A 3 20.47 -1.48 8.00
CA ARG A 3 19.57 -0.34 8.15
C ARG A 3 18.16 -0.81 8.48
N LYS A 4 17.47 -0.07 9.34
CA LYS A 4 16.09 -0.37 9.75
C LYS A 4 15.06 0.30 8.86
N TYR A 5 15.40 1.44 8.23
CA TYR A 5 14.45 2.27 7.51
C TYR A 5 15.03 2.69 6.17
N LEU A 6 14.13 2.91 5.21
CA LEU A 6 14.48 3.55 3.95
C LEU A 6 14.38 5.06 4.11
N THR A 7 15.19 5.79 3.35
CA THR A 7 15.07 7.24 3.26
C THR A 7 13.85 7.59 2.40
N GLN A 8 13.38 8.84 2.53
CA GLN A 8 12.29 9.32 1.69
C GLN A 8 12.63 9.21 0.20
N ASP A 9 13.86 9.54 -0.17
CA ASP A 9 14.31 9.41 -1.54
C ASP A 9 14.23 7.97 -2.03
N GLU A 10 14.64 7.03 -1.19
CA GLU A 10 14.57 5.60 -1.53
C GLU A 10 13.13 5.14 -1.69
N VAL A 11 12.22 5.65 -0.87
CA VAL A 11 10.79 5.32 -1.00
C VAL A 11 10.26 5.81 -2.34
N TYR A 12 10.60 7.03 -2.75
CA TYR A 12 10.20 7.54 -4.05
C TYR A 12 10.81 6.74 -5.20
N ARG A 13 12.03 6.26 -5.04
CA ARG A 13 12.65 5.38 -6.03
C ARG A 13 11.94 4.04 -6.13
N LEU A 14 11.45 3.50 -5.00
CA LEU A 14 10.60 2.31 -5.03
C LEU A 14 9.34 2.55 -5.84
N MET A 15 8.68 3.69 -5.60
CA MET A 15 7.45 4.03 -6.31
C MET A 15 7.68 4.16 -7.81
N ASP A 16 8.79 4.78 -8.21
CA ASP A 16 9.15 4.90 -9.62
C ASP A 16 9.40 3.52 -10.25
N ALA A 17 10.12 2.67 -9.55
CA ALA A 17 10.40 1.32 -10.03
C ALA A 17 9.13 0.47 -10.16
N ALA A 18 8.17 0.69 -9.27
CA ALA A 18 6.90 -0.04 -9.30
C ALA A 18 6.10 0.24 -10.57
N GLN A 19 6.37 1.34 -11.29
CA GLN A 19 5.69 1.64 -12.54
C GLN A 19 5.94 0.58 -13.61
N SER A 20 7.05 -0.12 -13.54
CA SER A 20 7.38 -1.19 -14.49
C SER A 20 6.86 -2.57 -14.06
N MET A 21 6.20 -2.65 -12.92
CA MET A 21 5.66 -3.89 -12.39
C MET A 21 4.19 -4.07 -12.79
N SER A 22 3.67 -5.29 -12.59
CA SER A 22 2.23 -5.52 -12.72
C SER A 22 1.47 -4.73 -11.65
N PHE A 23 0.32 -4.17 -12.03
CA PHE A 23 -0.50 -3.34 -11.14
C PHE A 23 0.29 -2.17 -10.53
N PRO A 24 0.86 -1.32 -11.39
CA PRO A 24 1.72 -0.24 -10.90
C PRO A 24 1.00 0.72 -9.96
N GLU A 25 -0.24 1.07 -10.23
CA GLU A 25 -1.03 1.97 -9.38
C GLU A 25 -1.24 1.35 -7.99
N ARG A 26 -1.57 0.05 -7.94
CA ARG A 26 -1.73 -0.66 -6.68
C ARG A 26 -0.43 -0.64 -5.87
N ASN A 27 0.66 -0.98 -6.53
CA ASN A 27 1.95 -1.11 -5.84
C ASN A 27 2.45 0.25 -5.34
N ARG A 28 2.30 1.29 -6.15
CA ARG A 28 2.65 2.64 -5.72
C ARG A 28 1.80 3.10 -4.55
N CYS A 29 0.51 2.79 -4.59
CA CYS A 29 -0.41 3.14 -3.51
C CYS A 29 -0.03 2.42 -2.21
N LEU A 30 0.28 1.13 -2.28
CA LEU A 30 0.74 0.35 -1.13
C LEU A 30 1.98 0.97 -0.50
N ILE A 31 2.97 1.31 -1.32
CA ILE A 31 4.23 1.88 -0.84
C ILE A 31 3.98 3.24 -0.17
N MET A 32 3.23 4.11 -0.83
CA MET A 32 2.99 5.46 -0.33
C MET A 32 2.21 5.44 0.98
N MET A 33 1.14 4.65 1.06
CA MET A 33 0.31 4.59 2.26
C MET A 33 1.09 4.00 3.43
N ALA A 34 1.89 2.96 3.18
CA ALA A 34 2.73 2.38 4.22
C ALA A 34 3.72 3.40 4.77
N PHE A 35 4.30 4.21 3.89
CA PHE A 35 5.29 5.22 4.28
C PHE A 35 4.64 6.39 5.04
N ILE A 36 3.57 6.95 4.48
CA ILE A 36 2.92 8.15 5.06
C ILE A 36 2.33 7.85 6.43
N HIS A 37 1.63 6.73 6.56
CA HIS A 37 0.89 6.42 7.79
C HIS A 37 1.68 5.53 8.76
N GLY A 38 2.81 4.98 8.34
CA GLY A 38 3.60 4.11 9.18
C GLY A 38 2.88 2.81 9.56
N PHE A 39 2.05 2.30 8.66
CA PHE A 39 1.25 1.09 8.93
C PHE A 39 2.12 -0.15 9.11
N ARG A 40 1.66 -1.03 10.01
CA ARG A 40 2.07 -2.42 9.93
C ARG A 40 1.42 -3.06 8.70
N ALA A 41 2.08 -4.08 8.15
CA ALA A 41 1.56 -4.76 6.97
C ALA A 41 0.11 -5.21 7.17
N SER A 42 -0.20 -5.82 8.32
CA SER A 42 -1.55 -6.29 8.60
C SER A 42 -2.57 -5.16 8.61
N GLU A 43 -2.20 -3.99 9.14
CA GLU A 43 -3.08 -2.83 9.17
C GLU A 43 -3.40 -2.33 7.76
N LEU A 44 -2.37 -2.20 6.93
CA LEU A 44 -2.53 -1.75 5.55
C LEU A 44 -3.36 -2.73 4.73
N LEU A 45 -3.04 -4.01 4.83
CA LEU A 45 -3.69 -5.03 4.01
C LEU A 45 -5.12 -5.35 4.47
N ASP A 46 -5.48 -4.95 5.68
CA ASP A 46 -6.84 -5.10 6.20
C ASP A 46 -7.76 -3.94 5.83
N LEU A 47 -7.25 -2.92 5.15
CA LEU A 47 -8.07 -1.78 4.73
C LEU A 47 -9.16 -2.22 3.77
N ARG A 48 -10.32 -1.58 3.93
CA ARG A 48 -11.51 -1.80 3.10
C ARG A 48 -11.84 -0.56 2.30
N LEU A 49 -12.60 -0.73 1.24
CA LEU A 49 -13.10 0.43 0.48
C LEU A 49 -13.88 1.38 1.38
N SER A 50 -14.65 0.83 2.33
CA SER A 50 -15.44 1.62 3.26
C SER A 50 -14.60 2.42 4.25
N ASP A 51 -13.31 2.12 4.37
CA ASP A 51 -12.42 2.89 5.25
C ASP A 51 -12.00 4.22 4.64
N ILE A 52 -12.23 4.42 3.35
CA ILE A 52 -11.87 5.65 2.67
C ILE A 52 -13.09 6.57 2.64
N ASP A 53 -12.96 7.72 3.29
CA ASP A 53 -13.96 8.79 3.25
C ASP A 53 -13.52 9.80 2.18
N ALA A 54 -14.10 9.68 0.99
CA ALA A 54 -13.70 10.52 -0.14
C ALA A 54 -14.09 11.98 0.07
N SER A 55 -15.26 12.23 0.68
CA SER A 55 -15.73 13.61 0.89
C SER A 55 -14.95 14.31 1.99
N GLY A 56 -14.64 13.61 3.08
CA GLY A 56 -13.83 14.14 4.17
C GLY A 56 -12.33 14.03 3.95
N LYS A 57 -11.92 13.32 2.89
CA LYS A 57 -10.50 13.04 2.59
C LYS A 57 -9.77 12.49 3.80
N GLN A 58 -10.36 11.46 4.38
CA GLN A 58 -9.86 10.80 5.57
C GLN A 58 -9.84 9.30 5.37
N LEU A 59 -8.99 8.64 6.17
CA LEU A 59 -8.84 7.20 6.19
C LEU A 59 -9.14 6.72 7.59
N ASN A 60 -10.07 5.76 7.71
CA ASN A 60 -10.42 5.16 8.98
C ASN A 60 -9.61 3.88 9.16
N ILE A 61 -8.89 3.79 10.27
CA ILE A 61 -8.00 2.66 10.53
C ILE A 61 -8.54 1.88 11.71
N ARG A 62 -8.81 0.60 11.48
CA ARG A 62 -9.22 -0.31 12.55
C ARG A 62 -7.99 -1.00 13.10
N ARG A 63 -7.78 -0.86 14.40
CA ARG A 63 -6.65 -1.50 15.06
C ARG A 63 -7.08 -2.83 15.65
N ILE A 64 -6.37 -3.86 15.23
CA ILE A 64 -6.73 -5.24 15.57
C ILE A 64 -6.54 -5.52 17.05
N LYS A 65 -5.57 -4.88 17.70
CA LYS A 65 -5.17 -5.26 19.04
C LYS A 65 -5.88 -4.57 20.19
N ASN A 66 -6.46 -3.41 20.08
CA ASN A 66 -7.07 -2.71 21.23
C ASN A 66 -8.44 -2.13 20.92
N GLY A 67 -9.01 -2.48 19.78
CA GLY A 67 -10.34 -2.04 19.43
C GLY A 67 -10.48 -0.55 19.17
N PHE A 68 -9.40 0.21 19.19
CA PHE A 68 -9.44 1.63 18.94
C PHE A 68 -9.26 1.93 17.47
N SER A 69 -10.25 2.62 16.89
CA SER A 69 -10.16 3.13 15.53
C SER A 69 -9.52 4.50 15.55
N THR A 70 -8.68 4.79 14.57
CA THR A 70 -8.10 6.12 14.38
C THR A 70 -8.45 6.63 12.99
N THR A 71 -8.43 7.94 12.82
CA THR A 71 -8.69 8.60 11.56
C THR A 71 -7.45 9.37 11.15
N HIS A 72 -6.99 9.15 9.92
CA HIS A 72 -5.84 9.85 9.36
C HIS A 72 -6.28 10.69 8.16
N PRO A 73 -5.73 11.90 7.99
CA PRO A 73 -6.01 12.66 6.79
C PRO A 73 -5.33 11.99 5.58
N LEU A 74 -5.98 12.09 4.43
CA LEU A 74 -5.38 11.67 3.16
C LEU A 74 -4.71 12.87 2.51
N LEU A 75 -3.43 12.72 2.18
CA LEU A 75 -2.70 13.77 1.47
C LEU A 75 -3.17 13.81 0.00
N PRO A 76 -3.09 14.97 -0.66
CA PRO A 76 -3.55 15.09 -2.05
C PRO A 76 -2.93 14.08 -3.01
N ASP A 77 -1.61 13.89 -2.93
CA ASP A 77 -0.92 12.93 -3.81
C ASP A 77 -1.33 11.51 -3.51
N GLU A 78 -1.51 11.19 -2.25
CA GLU A 78 -1.97 9.89 -1.79
C GLU A 78 -3.38 9.62 -2.31
N TYR A 79 -4.28 10.59 -2.18
CA TYR A 79 -5.64 10.45 -2.66
C TYR A 79 -5.69 10.25 -4.17
N ASN A 80 -4.83 10.95 -4.91
CA ASN A 80 -4.74 10.76 -6.36
C ASN A 80 -4.31 9.34 -6.73
N LEU A 81 -3.34 8.78 -6.02
CA LEU A 81 -2.93 7.38 -6.24
C LEU A 81 -4.04 6.40 -5.90
N ILE A 82 -4.78 6.65 -4.81
CA ILE A 82 -5.91 5.82 -4.43
C ILE A 82 -6.95 5.81 -5.56
N LYS A 83 -7.28 6.99 -6.11
CA LYS A 83 -8.25 7.08 -7.19
C LYS A 83 -7.79 6.30 -8.43
N LEU A 84 -6.51 6.40 -8.77
CA LEU A 84 -5.95 5.65 -9.91
C LEU A 84 -6.05 4.16 -9.68
N TRP A 85 -5.70 3.70 -8.47
CA TRP A 85 -5.82 2.29 -8.13
C TRP A 85 -7.28 1.83 -8.16
N LEU A 86 -8.20 2.61 -7.60
CA LEU A 86 -9.62 2.24 -7.58
C LEU A 86 -10.18 2.09 -8.99
N LYS A 87 -9.71 2.92 -9.93
CA LYS A 87 -10.10 2.81 -11.34
C LYS A 87 -9.60 1.49 -11.93
N GLN A 88 -8.36 1.10 -11.64
CA GLN A 88 -7.80 -0.17 -12.09
C GLN A 88 -8.49 -1.35 -11.39
N ARG A 89 -8.79 -1.21 -10.10
CA ARG A 89 -9.46 -2.24 -9.32
C ARG A 89 -10.83 -2.61 -9.90
N LYS A 90 -11.55 -1.64 -10.45
CA LYS A 90 -12.86 -1.91 -11.06
C LYS A 90 -12.79 -2.93 -12.18
N LEU A 91 -11.65 -3.05 -12.84
CA LEU A 91 -11.49 -4.01 -13.94
C LEU A 91 -11.36 -5.45 -13.45
N ILE A 92 -11.06 -5.66 -12.17
CA ILE A 92 -10.80 -6.98 -11.60
C ILE A 92 -11.69 -7.31 -10.40
N GLU A 93 -12.65 -6.46 -10.04
CA GLU A 93 -13.42 -6.66 -8.82
C GLU A 93 -14.61 -7.60 -8.95
N ASN A 94 -14.98 -8.00 -10.17
CA ASN A 94 -16.11 -8.91 -10.36
C ASN A 94 -15.83 -10.26 -9.71
N GLY A 95 -16.76 -10.70 -8.85
CA GLY A 95 -16.64 -11.97 -8.16
C GLY A 95 -15.80 -11.92 -6.90
N VAL A 96 -15.32 -10.74 -6.51
CA VAL A 96 -14.56 -10.59 -5.26
C VAL A 96 -15.51 -10.64 -4.08
N GLU A 97 -15.18 -11.46 -3.08
CA GLU A 97 -15.89 -11.46 -1.81
C GLU A 97 -15.27 -10.44 -0.88
N GLY A 98 -16.10 -9.52 -0.39
CA GLY A 98 -15.65 -8.48 0.51
C GLY A 98 -15.16 -7.23 -0.24
N ASP A 99 -14.97 -6.17 0.54
CA ASP A 99 -14.61 -4.85 -0.01
C ASP A 99 -13.15 -4.47 0.29
N TRP A 100 -12.24 -5.44 0.18
CA TRP A 100 -10.81 -5.22 0.40
C TRP A 100 -10.29 -4.12 -0.51
N LEU A 101 -9.53 -3.20 0.04
CA LEU A 101 -8.96 -2.11 -0.77
C LEU A 101 -7.94 -2.66 -1.76
N PHE A 102 -7.05 -3.54 -1.32
CA PHE A 102 -5.98 -4.06 -2.17
C PHE A 102 -6.24 -5.51 -2.55
N LEU A 103 -6.23 -5.75 -3.85
CA LEU A 103 -6.51 -7.07 -4.42
C LEU A 103 -5.32 -7.59 -5.21
N SER A 104 -5.13 -8.91 -5.16
CA SER A 104 -4.19 -9.62 -6.01
C SER A 104 -4.81 -9.86 -7.40
N ARG A 105 -3.98 -10.33 -8.35
CA ARG A 105 -4.48 -10.73 -9.67
C ARG A 105 -5.56 -11.80 -9.57
N LYS A 106 -5.50 -12.65 -8.54
CA LYS A 106 -6.49 -13.70 -8.31
C LYS A 106 -7.76 -13.18 -7.63
N ARG A 107 -7.91 -11.88 -7.50
CA ARG A 107 -9.10 -11.24 -6.92
C ARG A 107 -9.29 -11.55 -5.44
N ARG A 108 -8.20 -11.70 -4.72
CA ARG A 108 -8.16 -11.95 -3.28
C ARG A 108 -7.38 -10.84 -2.58
N PRO A 109 -7.58 -10.69 -1.27
CA PRO A 109 -6.75 -9.74 -0.52
C PRO A 109 -5.27 -10.05 -0.71
N ILE A 110 -4.45 -9.01 -0.73
CA ILE A 110 -3.00 -9.17 -0.79
C ILE A 110 -2.53 -9.79 0.53
N SER A 111 -1.76 -10.87 0.43
CA SER A 111 -1.15 -11.49 1.61
C SER A 111 0.09 -10.72 2.05
N ARG A 112 0.50 -10.94 3.30
CA ARG A 112 1.72 -10.34 3.82
C ARG A 112 2.95 -10.77 3.01
N GLN A 113 2.99 -12.04 2.61
CA GLN A 113 4.08 -12.56 1.77
C GLN A 113 4.09 -11.90 0.39
N HIS A 114 2.92 -11.69 -0.19
CA HIS A 114 2.81 -11.01 -1.48
C HIS A 114 3.29 -9.57 -1.37
N PHE A 115 2.88 -8.86 -0.33
CA PHE A 115 3.34 -7.49 -0.08
C PHE A 115 4.87 -7.45 0.08
N PHE A 116 5.42 -8.38 0.86
CA PHE A 116 6.87 -8.51 1.00
C PHE A 116 7.54 -8.65 -0.37
N SER A 117 7.00 -9.52 -1.23
CA SER A 117 7.55 -9.74 -2.57
C SER A 117 7.47 -8.49 -3.44
N ILE A 118 6.38 -7.74 -3.35
CA ILE A 118 6.22 -6.49 -4.10
C ILE A 118 7.32 -5.49 -3.72
N ILE A 119 7.53 -5.28 -2.42
CA ILE A 119 8.54 -4.32 -1.95
C ILE A 119 9.94 -4.80 -2.32
N ARG A 120 10.21 -6.08 -2.17
CA ARG A 120 11.50 -6.67 -2.51
C ARG A 120 11.83 -6.48 -3.99
N GLU A 121 10.86 -6.76 -4.86
CA GLU A 121 11.04 -6.62 -6.29
C GLU A 121 11.19 -5.15 -6.70
N ALA A 122 10.40 -4.26 -6.12
CA ALA A 122 10.53 -2.83 -6.38
C ALA A 122 11.93 -2.33 -5.98
N GLY A 123 12.43 -2.78 -4.84
CA GLY A 123 13.77 -2.42 -4.39
C GLY A 123 14.86 -2.91 -5.33
N ARG A 124 14.72 -4.14 -5.82
CA ARG A 124 15.66 -4.70 -6.80
C ARG A 124 15.65 -3.88 -8.08
N ARG A 125 14.48 -3.54 -8.60
CA ARG A 125 14.35 -2.73 -9.82
C ARG A 125 14.85 -1.31 -9.65
N ALA A 126 14.70 -0.76 -8.43
CA ALA A 126 15.19 0.57 -8.11
C ALA A 126 16.70 0.61 -7.92
N GLY A 127 17.36 -0.54 -7.85
CA GLY A 127 18.80 -0.62 -7.64
C GLY A 127 19.21 -0.23 -6.23
N LEU A 128 18.34 -0.47 -5.24
CA LEU A 128 18.68 -0.16 -3.85
C LEU A 128 19.77 -1.10 -3.34
N ALA A 129 20.69 -0.53 -2.54
CA ALA A 129 21.79 -1.30 -1.95
C ALA A 129 21.30 -2.27 -0.89
N VAL A 130 20.15 -2.01 -0.27
CA VAL A 130 19.56 -2.86 0.76
C VAL A 130 18.46 -3.72 0.16
N LYS A 131 18.19 -4.85 0.82
CA LYS A 131 17.07 -5.71 0.47
C LYS A 131 15.81 -5.13 1.12
N ALA A 132 15.06 -4.35 0.34
CA ALA A 132 13.89 -3.66 0.85
C ALA A 132 12.80 -4.64 1.26
N HIS A 133 12.10 -4.33 2.36
CA HIS A 133 10.94 -5.07 2.83
C HIS A 133 9.97 -4.08 3.52
N PRO A 134 8.68 -4.48 3.71
CA PRO A 134 7.66 -3.54 4.17
C PRO A 134 7.99 -2.84 5.49
N HIS A 135 8.62 -3.55 6.43
CA HIS A 135 8.93 -2.98 7.74
C HIS A 135 9.84 -1.74 7.64
N MET A 136 10.64 -1.64 6.58
CA MET A 136 11.55 -0.52 6.37
C MET A 136 10.82 0.75 5.91
N LEU A 137 9.54 0.65 5.55
CA LEU A 137 8.73 1.80 5.15
C LEU A 137 8.13 2.57 6.34
N ARG A 138 8.15 1.97 7.52
CA ARG A 138 7.55 2.59 8.71
C ARG A 138 8.38 3.69 9.32
#